data_11c9a13987da17378d6d89813e8f1030
#
_entry.id   11c9a13987da17378d6d89813e8f1030
#
_cell.length_a   1.000
_cell.length_b   1.000
_cell.length_c   1.000
_cell.angle_alpha   90.00
_cell.angle_beta   90.00
_cell.angle_gamma   90.00
#
_symmetry.space_group_name_H-M   'P 1'
#
loop_
_entity.id
_entity.type
_entity.pdbx_description
1 polymer ?
#
loop_
_entity_poly.entity_id
_entity_poly.type
_entity_poly.pdbx_seq_one_letter_code
_entity_poly.pdbx_strand_id
1 'polypeptide(L)'
;MRQIFIHVFTFLSLLNSELFSQVTSEQLHYGAASLSMANSDIALPETSWSAFVNPAGMVNQKGLTLVASSQSHFSQSFINHSLFGVQFKNPKYGSLGISVENSSVNYSGNELVTETAIGLHQGIALRTDGISSFSIGYGIKSYSIEYGNSAGPSGDGSDGISLGALNTFGFDISFLGSLGDRIRAGAKAFNINSPSLGNANNATRLPQRAQIGLAYSPYDLVWTTVALNKSVGHSTNFSSGFSYEISKRVVLRSGMQTSPNRFSSGFEFYFKNINVSYGFITHPVMPLSHQISFELNR
;
A
#
# COMPACT_ATOMS: atom_id res chain seq x y z
N MET A 1 11.70 -14.78 -26.64
CA MET A 1 11.88 -14.79 -25.18
C MET A 1 13.16 -14.07 -24.72
N ARG A 2 14.33 -14.33 -25.28
CA ARG A 2 15.59 -13.70 -24.85
C ARG A 2 15.66 -12.16 -25.04
N GLN A 3 15.03 -11.63 -26.07
CA GLN A 3 15.00 -10.18 -26.33
C GLN A 3 14.05 -9.41 -25.38
N ILE A 4 12.94 -10.01 -24.98
CA ILE A 4 11.99 -9.40 -24.02
C ILE A 4 12.65 -9.26 -22.65
N PHE A 5 13.42 -10.24 -22.20
CA PHE A 5 14.16 -10.19 -20.94
C PHE A 5 15.22 -9.06 -20.93
N ILE A 6 15.90 -8.81 -22.05
CA ILE A 6 16.89 -7.73 -22.17
C ILE A 6 16.21 -6.36 -22.06
N HIS A 7 15.06 -6.14 -22.66
CA HIS A 7 14.35 -4.86 -22.61
C HIS A 7 13.77 -4.56 -21.22
N VAL A 8 13.29 -5.57 -20.49
CA VAL A 8 12.83 -5.42 -19.10
C VAL A 8 14.01 -5.09 -18.17
N PHE A 9 15.16 -5.72 -18.38
CA PHE A 9 16.36 -5.45 -17.57
C PHE A 9 16.96 -4.07 -17.87
N THR A 10 16.94 -3.62 -19.12
CA THR A 10 17.42 -2.28 -19.53
C THR A 10 16.49 -1.18 -19.00
N PHE A 11 15.19 -1.42 -18.92
CA PHE A 11 14.24 -0.45 -18.34
C PHE A 11 14.48 -0.26 -16.83
N LEU A 12 14.87 -1.30 -16.11
CA LEU A 12 15.22 -1.24 -14.69
C LEU A 12 16.56 -0.53 -14.41
N SER A 13 17.46 -0.45 -15.37
CA SER A 13 18.79 0.18 -15.20
C SER A 13 18.85 1.67 -15.55
N LEU A 14 17.81 2.21 -16.19
CA LEU A 14 17.74 3.63 -16.58
C LEU A 14 17.24 4.56 -15.48
N LEU A 15 16.97 4.04 -14.30
CA LEU A 15 16.53 4.85 -13.15
C LEU A 15 17.75 5.48 -12.48
N ASN A 16 18.13 6.68 -12.93
CA ASN A 16 19.15 7.50 -12.31
C ASN A 16 18.72 7.86 -10.87
N SER A 17 19.64 7.70 -9.91
CA SER A 17 19.45 8.03 -8.51
C SER A 17 19.55 9.54 -8.31
N GLU A 18 18.46 10.26 -8.48
CA GLU A 18 18.33 11.58 -7.90
C GLU A 18 17.94 11.44 -6.42
N LEU A 19 18.51 12.26 -5.56
CA LEU A 19 18.15 12.31 -4.14
C LEU A 19 16.75 12.94 -4.05
N PHE A 20 15.73 12.11 -3.80
CA PHE A 20 14.37 12.57 -3.55
C PHE A 20 14.16 12.75 -2.04
N SER A 21 13.45 13.80 -1.67
CA SER A 21 12.92 13.95 -0.32
C SER A 21 11.95 12.79 -0.05
N GLN A 22 12.13 12.11 1.09
CA GLN A 22 11.20 11.06 1.51
C GLN A 22 9.87 11.70 1.90
N VAL A 23 8.82 11.27 1.24
CA VAL A 23 7.44 11.55 1.65
C VAL A 23 7.02 10.42 2.59
N THR A 24 6.35 10.73 3.69
CA THR A 24 5.96 9.75 4.72
C THR A 24 5.11 8.63 4.14
N SER A 25 4.31 8.94 3.11
CA SER A 25 3.47 8.00 2.38
C SER A 25 4.20 6.81 1.73
N GLU A 26 5.53 6.85 1.60
CA GLU A 26 6.31 5.73 1.05
C GLU A 26 6.50 4.55 2.00
N GLN A 27 6.36 4.78 3.29
CA GLN A 27 6.55 3.76 4.32
C GLN A 27 5.23 3.12 4.77
N LEU A 28 4.15 3.37 4.06
CA LEU A 28 2.82 2.96 4.46
C LEU A 28 2.55 1.48 4.16
N HIS A 29 1.88 0.86 5.11
CA HIS A 29 1.31 -0.48 4.97
C HIS A 29 -0.21 -0.35 4.83
N TYR A 30 -0.77 -1.04 3.86
CA TYR A 30 -2.19 -0.95 3.54
C TYR A 30 -3.02 -1.97 4.32
N GLY A 31 -3.19 -1.71 5.60
CA GLY A 31 -3.89 -2.57 6.53
C GLY A 31 -2.98 -3.52 7.31
N ALA A 32 -3.45 -3.98 8.47
CA ALA A 32 -2.69 -4.83 9.38
C ALA A 32 -2.33 -6.19 8.77
N ALA A 33 -3.15 -6.70 7.84
CA ALA A 33 -2.87 -7.93 7.11
C ALA A 33 -1.64 -7.78 6.21
N SER A 34 -1.57 -6.69 5.42
CA SER A 34 -0.43 -6.38 4.55
C SER A 34 0.84 -6.12 5.38
N LEU A 35 0.73 -5.35 6.45
CA LEU A 35 1.84 -5.12 7.39
C LEU A 35 2.37 -6.45 7.95
N SER A 36 1.48 -7.35 8.38
CA SER A 36 1.86 -8.65 8.94
C SER A 36 2.59 -9.55 7.95
N MET A 37 2.41 -9.33 6.65
CA MET A 37 3.08 -10.04 5.56
C MET A 37 4.24 -9.24 4.96
N ALA A 38 4.69 -8.18 5.62
CA ALA A 38 5.77 -7.30 5.15
C ALA A 38 5.54 -6.77 3.73
N ASN A 39 4.28 -6.41 3.36
CA ASN A 39 3.86 -5.95 2.03
C ASN A 39 4.16 -6.94 0.88
N SER A 40 4.15 -8.25 1.14
CA SER A 40 4.35 -9.26 0.10
C SER A 40 3.06 -9.72 -0.57
N ASP A 41 1.92 -9.13 -0.22
CA ASP A 41 0.56 -9.57 -0.56
C ASP A 41 0.02 -9.02 -1.90
N ILE A 42 0.86 -8.42 -2.74
CA ILE A 42 0.45 -7.84 -4.05
C ILE A 42 -0.27 -8.84 -4.97
N ALA A 43 0.03 -10.13 -4.84
CA ALA A 43 -0.58 -11.21 -5.61
C ALA A 43 -1.74 -11.90 -4.87
N LEU A 44 -2.07 -11.52 -3.63
CA LEU A 44 -3.21 -12.08 -2.89
C LEU A 44 -4.50 -11.35 -3.28
N PRO A 45 -5.47 -12.05 -3.88
CA PRO A 45 -6.57 -11.41 -4.56
C PRO A 45 -7.78 -11.07 -3.69
N GLU A 46 -7.81 -11.56 -2.46
CA GLU A 46 -9.02 -11.54 -1.63
C GLU A 46 -8.88 -10.64 -0.43
N THR A 47 -8.09 -9.60 -0.55
CA THR A 47 -8.01 -8.66 0.53
C THR A 47 -9.07 -7.59 0.36
N SER A 48 -9.80 -7.30 1.41
CA SER A 48 -10.70 -6.14 1.48
C SER A 48 -9.96 -4.82 1.24
N TRP A 49 -8.64 -4.87 1.22
CA TRP A 49 -7.72 -3.76 0.97
C TRP A 49 -7.26 -3.65 -0.48
N SER A 50 -7.92 -4.37 -1.41
CA SER A 50 -7.49 -4.40 -2.83
C SER A 50 -7.42 -3.03 -3.48
N ALA A 51 -8.30 -2.09 -3.13
CA ALA A 51 -8.24 -0.72 -3.65
C ALA A 51 -6.89 -0.05 -3.37
N PHE A 52 -6.26 -0.36 -2.24
CA PHE A 52 -4.95 0.15 -1.85
C PHE A 52 -3.81 -0.70 -2.39
N VAL A 53 -3.84 -2.00 -2.11
CA VAL A 53 -2.74 -2.94 -2.42
C VAL A 53 -2.65 -3.17 -3.92
N ASN A 54 -3.73 -3.68 -4.54
CA ASN A 54 -3.77 -4.02 -5.95
C ASN A 54 -5.20 -3.88 -6.49
N PRO A 55 -5.56 -2.77 -7.12
CA PRO A 55 -6.90 -2.55 -7.65
C PRO A 55 -7.40 -3.63 -8.62
N ALA A 56 -6.50 -4.35 -9.33
CA ALA A 56 -6.89 -5.49 -10.14
C ALA A 56 -7.55 -6.63 -9.32
N GLY A 57 -7.23 -6.73 -8.02
CA GLY A 57 -7.83 -7.70 -7.10
C GLY A 57 -9.28 -7.39 -6.71
N MET A 58 -9.74 -6.16 -6.90
CA MET A 58 -11.10 -5.75 -6.55
C MET A 58 -12.17 -6.53 -7.34
N VAL A 59 -11.83 -7.12 -8.47
CA VAL A 59 -12.77 -7.94 -9.28
C VAL A 59 -13.32 -9.14 -8.51
N ASN A 60 -12.60 -9.60 -7.50
CA ASN A 60 -12.97 -10.73 -6.66
C ASN A 60 -13.94 -10.36 -5.53
N GLN A 61 -14.23 -9.07 -5.34
CA GLN A 61 -15.19 -8.61 -4.34
C GLN A 61 -16.61 -9.09 -4.63
N LYS A 62 -17.34 -9.49 -3.59
CA LYS A 62 -18.68 -10.03 -3.70
C LYS A 62 -19.78 -9.05 -3.26
N GLY A 63 -19.46 -7.84 -2.92
CA GLY A 63 -20.44 -6.88 -2.42
C GLY A 63 -19.81 -5.54 -2.09
N LEU A 64 -20.35 -4.86 -1.10
CA LEU A 64 -19.79 -3.63 -0.53
C LEU A 64 -18.81 -4.01 0.60
N THR A 65 -17.61 -3.46 0.53
CA THR A 65 -16.64 -3.57 1.60
C THR A 65 -16.23 -2.18 2.07
N LEU A 66 -16.22 -1.98 3.38
CA LEU A 66 -15.67 -0.81 4.05
C LEU A 66 -14.44 -1.24 4.84
N VAL A 67 -13.38 -0.45 4.76
CA VAL A 67 -12.14 -0.71 5.53
C VAL A 67 -11.69 0.55 6.24
N ALA A 68 -11.17 0.38 7.44
CA ALA A 68 -10.54 1.44 8.22
C ALA A 68 -9.31 0.90 8.95
N SER A 69 -8.27 1.70 9.07
CA SER A 69 -7.06 1.31 9.77
C SER A 69 -6.38 2.48 10.44
N SER A 70 -5.72 2.21 11.55
CA SER A 70 -4.84 3.14 12.22
C SER A 70 -3.49 2.48 12.50
N GLN A 71 -2.40 3.19 12.20
CA GLN A 71 -1.04 2.72 12.40
C GLN A 71 -0.27 3.73 13.27
N SER A 72 0.43 3.20 14.27
CA SER A 72 1.43 3.93 15.05
C SER A 72 2.82 3.55 14.54
N HIS A 73 3.51 4.49 13.92
CA HIS A 73 4.86 4.29 13.43
C HIS A 73 5.86 4.37 14.58
N PHE A 74 6.71 3.35 14.69
CA PHE A 74 7.78 3.29 15.69
C PHE A 74 7.32 3.51 17.14
N SER A 75 6.06 3.19 17.44
CA SER A 75 5.41 3.48 18.72
C SER A 75 5.48 4.97 19.13
N GLN A 76 5.58 5.86 18.14
CA GLN A 76 5.59 7.31 18.39
C GLN A 76 4.17 7.86 18.34
N SER A 77 3.75 8.53 19.43
CA SER A 77 2.40 9.09 19.53
C SER A 77 2.17 10.33 18.64
N PHE A 78 3.25 10.96 18.19
CA PHE A 78 3.19 12.14 17.34
C PHE A 78 3.16 11.84 15.83
N ILE A 79 3.35 10.57 15.42
CA ILE A 79 3.24 10.14 14.02
C ILE A 79 1.99 9.26 13.90
N ASN A 80 0.95 9.81 13.30
CA ASN A 80 -0.32 9.12 13.08
C ASN A 80 -0.53 8.83 11.62
N HIS A 81 -1.00 7.62 11.34
CA HIS A 81 -1.39 7.23 10.00
C HIS A 81 -2.73 6.51 10.05
N SER A 82 -3.65 6.94 9.20
CA SER A 82 -4.99 6.35 9.09
C SER A 82 -5.37 6.12 7.64
N LEU A 83 -6.09 5.04 7.42
CA LEU A 83 -6.61 4.63 6.13
C LEU A 83 -8.12 4.43 6.24
N PHE A 84 -8.85 4.86 5.23
CA PHE A 84 -10.25 4.57 5.04
C PHE A 84 -10.52 4.22 3.59
N GLY A 85 -11.30 3.17 3.34
CA GLY A 85 -11.63 2.73 1.99
C GLY A 85 -13.02 2.17 1.86
N VAL A 86 -13.57 2.35 0.69
CA VAL A 86 -14.84 1.78 0.27
C VAL A 86 -14.64 1.13 -1.09
N GLN A 87 -15.08 -0.10 -1.25
CA GLN A 87 -15.06 -0.77 -2.55
C GLN A 87 -16.32 -1.58 -2.77
N PHE A 88 -16.79 -1.62 -4.00
CA PHE A 88 -18.00 -2.35 -4.37
C PHE A 88 -17.92 -2.87 -5.80
N LYS A 89 -18.63 -3.96 -6.05
CA LYS A 89 -18.73 -4.55 -7.39
C LYS A 89 -19.86 -3.91 -8.16
N ASN A 90 -19.57 -3.40 -9.34
CA ASN A 90 -20.55 -2.94 -10.30
C ASN A 90 -20.61 -3.92 -11.48
N PRO A 91 -21.79 -4.50 -11.81
CA PRO A 91 -21.90 -5.49 -12.89
C PRO A 91 -21.51 -4.98 -14.27
N LYS A 92 -21.68 -3.67 -14.53
CA LYS A 92 -21.45 -3.05 -15.84
C LYS A 92 -20.03 -2.51 -15.98
N TYR A 93 -19.47 -1.93 -14.92
CA TYR A 93 -18.20 -1.19 -14.99
C TYR A 93 -17.05 -1.89 -14.27
N GLY A 94 -17.26 -3.12 -13.77
CA GLY A 94 -16.27 -3.79 -12.91
C GLY A 94 -16.37 -3.29 -11.48
N SER A 95 -15.32 -3.54 -10.70
CA SER A 95 -15.30 -3.12 -9.29
C SER A 95 -14.75 -1.71 -9.16
N LEU A 96 -15.38 -0.90 -8.33
CA LEU A 96 -15.01 0.49 -8.07
C LEU A 96 -14.59 0.64 -6.61
N GLY A 97 -13.62 1.52 -6.33
CA GLY A 97 -13.14 1.79 -4.99
C GLY A 97 -12.74 3.24 -4.79
N ILE A 98 -12.87 3.69 -3.55
CA ILE A 98 -12.38 4.97 -3.06
C ILE A 98 -11.43 4.67 -1.92
N SER A 99 -10.28 5.33 -1.91
CA SER A 99 -9.32 5.27 -0.81
C SER A 99 -9.03 6.65 -0.26
N VAL A 100 -8.85 6.74 1.05
CA VAL A 100 -8.35 7.92 1.74
C VAL A 100 -7.18 7.47 2.61
N GLU A 101 -6.04 8.09 2.40
CA GLU A 101 -4.81 7.89 3.17
C GLU A 101 -4.50 9.22 3.85
N ASN A 102 -4.31 9.22 5.15
CA ASN A 102 -3.92 10.41 5.92
C ASN A 102 -2.75 10.06 6.82
N SER A 103 -1.69 10.86 6.74
CA SER A 103 -0.52 10.76 7.58
C SER A 103 -0.22 12.13 8.17
N SER A 104 -0.11 12.23 9.49
CA SER A 104 0.15 13.50 10.17
C SER A 104 1.25 13.36 11.21
N VAL A 105 2.03 14.42 11.35
CA VAL A 105 3.04 14.57 12.39
C VAL A 105 2.64 15.76 13.25
N ASN A 106 2.24 15.47 14.51
CA ASN A 106 1.81 16.45 15.49
C ASN A 106 2.74 16.40 16.69
N TYR A 107 3.49 17.45 16.94
CA TYR A 107 4.42 17.52 18.06
C TYR A 107 4.13 18.72 18.95
N SER A 108 4.00 18.47 20.26
CA SER A 108 3.73 19.50 21.27
C SER A 108 2.52 20.40 20.95
N GLY A 109 1.47 19.82 20.35
CA GLY A 109 0.26 20.58 19.97
C GLY A 109 0.34 21.32 18.65
N ASN A 110 1.49 21.30 17.97
CA ASN A 110 1.68 21.90 16.65
C ASN A 110 1.64 20.82 15.56
N GLU A 111 0.84 21.03 14.55
CA GLU A 111 0.85 20.23 13.32
C GLU A 111 2.06 20.64 12.47
N LEU A 112 2.97 19.70 12.22
CA LEU A 112 4.19 19.96 11.46
C LEU A 112 3.98 19.66 9.97
N VAL A 113 3.30 18.56 9.67
CA VAL A 113 2.96 18.15 8.30
C VAL A 113 1.76 17.24 8.32
N THR A 114 0.87 17.42 7.37
CA THR A 114 -0.23 16.49 7.07
C THR A 114 -0.22 16.14 5.58
N GLU A 115 -0.11 14.87 5.30
CA GLU A 115 -0.20 14.30 3.97
C GLU A 115 -1.54 13.59 3.81
N THR A 116 -2.33 14.00 2.82
CA THR A 116 -3.59 13.36 2.49
C THR A 116 -3.57 12.88 1.04
N ALA A 117 -3.93 11.63 0.81
CA ALA A 117 -4.15 11.11 -0.54
C ALA A 117 -5.56 10.55 -0.68
N ILE A 118 -6.29 11.03 -1.67
CA ILE A 118 -7.63 10.54 -2.02
C ILE A 118 -7.55 9.86 -3.37
N GLY A 119 -7.91 8.56 -3.43
CA GLY A 119 -7.83 7.74 -4.62
C GLY A 119 -9.18 7.26 -5.12
N LEU A 120 -9.33 7.23 -6.44
CA LEU A 120 -10.41 6.55 -7.15
C LEU A 120 -9.80 5.37 -7.91
N HIS A 121 -10.37 4.19 -7.73
CA HIS A 121 -9.82 2.94 -8.25
C HIS A 121 -10.88 2.16 -9.03
N GLN A 122 -10.44 1.46 -10.07
CA GLN A 122 -11.28 0.53 -10.81
C GLN A 122 -10.52 -0.76 -11.09
N GLY A 123 -11.21 -1.90 -10.93
CA GLY A 123 -10.74 -3.23 -11.29
C GLY A 123 -11.64 -3.86 -12.35
N ILE A 124 -11.04 -4.39 -13.42
CA ILE A 124 -11.75 -4.98 -14.55
C ILE A 124 -11.22 -6.39 -14.80
N ALA A 125 -12.10 -7.39 -14.83
CA ALA A 125 -11.77 -8.73 -15.28
C ALA A 125 -11.67 -8.74 -16.81
N LEU A 126 -10.50 -9.08 -17.34
CA LEU A 126 -10.28 -9.21 -18.78
C LEU A 126 -10.58 -10.62 -19.28
N ARG A 127 -10.22 -11.60 -18.47
CA ARG A 127 -10.50 -13.02 -18.77
C ARG A 127 -10.80 -13.75 -17.47
N THR A 128 -11.79 -14.60 -17.51
CA THR A 128 -12.11 -15.54 -16.44
C THR A 128 -12.61 -16.82 -17.11
N ASP A 129 -11.85 -17.87 -17.02
CA ASP A 129 -12.26 -19.21 -17.40
C ASP A 129 -12.17 -20.15 -16.17
N GLY A 130 -12.56 -21.41 -16.31
CA GLY A 130 -12.59 -22.35 -15.19
C GLY A 130 -11.22 -22.67 -14.54
N ILE A 131 -10.11 -22.24 -15.15
CA ILE A 131 -8.76 -22.58 -14.68
C ILE A 131 -7.93 -21.32 -14.43
N SER A 132 -8.14 -20.24 -15.19
CA SER A 132 -7.32 -19.04 -15.10
C SER A 132 -8.16 -17.76 -15.07
N SER A 133 -7.65 -16.75 -14.40
CA SER A 133 -8.21 -15.41 -14.46
C SER A 133 -7.12 -14.37 -14.71
N PHE A 134 -7.49 -13.31 -15.38
CA PHE A 134 -6.62 -12.16 -15.57
C PHE A 134 -7.44 -10.87 -15.46
N SER A 135 -6.96 -9.97 -14.63
CA SER A 135 -7.59 -8.69 -14.37
C SER A 135 -6.59 -7.53 -14.41
N ILE A 136 -7.08 -6.37 -14.74
CA ILE A 136 -6.36 -5.11 -14.73
C ILE A 136 -7.03 -4.16 -13.73
N GLY A 137 -6.22 -3.36 -13.07
CA GLY A 137 -6.71 -2.29 -12.20
C GLY A 137 -5.96 -1.00 -12.48
N TYR A 138 -6.62 0.11 -12.28
CA TYR A 138 -6.01 1.43 -12.34
C TYR A 138 -6.60 2.34 -11.28
N GLY A 139 -5.86 3.38 -10.96
CA GLY A 139 -6.26 4.36 -9.97
C GLY A 139 -5.73 5.75 -10.31
N ILE A 140 -6.48 6.75 -9.87
CA ILE A 140 -6.07 8.15 -9.87
C ILE A 140 -6.08 8.60 -8.42
N LYS A 141 -4.96 9.16 -7.94
CA LYS A 141 -4.82 9.67 -6.59
C LYS A 141 -4.53 11.16 -6.61
N SER A 142 -5.27 11.93 -5.84
CA SER A 142 -4.97 13.33 -5.51
C SER A 142 -4.16 13.35 -4.22
N TYR A 143 -2.98 13.92 -4.26
CA TYR A 143 -2.11 14.12 -3.09
C TYR A 143 -2.15 15.58 -2.67
N SER A 144 -2.31 15.83 -1.36
CA SER A 144 -2.16 17.11 -0.71
C SER A 144 -1.17 16.96 0.43
N ILE A 145 -0.16 17.85 0.47
CA ILE A 145 0.77 17.94 1.59
C ILE A 145 0.63 19.33 2.14
N GLU A 146 0.21 19.44 3.39
CA GLU A 146 0.06 20.68 4.14
C GLU A 146 1.18 20.75 5.17
N TYR A 147 1.93 21.84 5.13
CA TYR A 147 2.99 22.14 6.09
C TYR A 147 2.45 23.09 7.14
N GLY A 148 2.80 22.85 8.39
CA GLY A 148 2.51 23.75 9.50
C GLY A 148 3.25 25.09 9.38
N ASN A 149 3.21 25.87 10.44
CA ASN A 149 3.95 27.12 10.50
C ASN A 149 5.46 26.86 10.67
N SER A 150 6.28 27.78 10.17
CA SER A 150 7.69 27.81 10.52
C SER A 150 7.87 28.05 12.03
N ALA A 151 9.04 27.69 12.58
CA ALA A 151 9.29 27.86 14.02
C ALA A 151 9.19 29.33 14.48
N GLY A 152 9.46 30.28 13.60
CA GLY A 152 9.50 31.68 13.92
C GLY A 152 10.64 32.11 14.87
N PRO A 153 10.76 33.37 15.22
CA PRO A 153 11.73 33.85 16.22
C PRO A 153 11.52 33.29 17.62
N SER A 154 10.28 32.96 18.02
CA SER A 154 9.95 32.34 19.31
C SER A 154 10.42 30.89 19.40
N GLY A 155 10.58 30.20 18.26
CA GLY A 155 10.96 28.78 18.18
C GLY A 155 9.80 27.81 18.45
N ASP A 156 8.60 28.29 18.79
CA ASP A 156 7.41 27.49 19.10
C ASP A 156 6.34 27.53 17.99
N GLY A 157 6.58 28.28 16.93
CA GLY A 157 5.65 28.41 15.80
C GLY A 157 4.54 29.46 16.00
N SER A 158 4.44 30.10 17.19
CA SER A 158 3.37 31.08 17.49
C SER A 158 3.46 32.33 16.63
N ASP A 159 4.67 32.73 16.26
CA ASP A 159 4.99 33.86 15.37
C ASP A 159 5.60 33.38 14.04
N GLY A 160 5.41 32.11 13.71
CA GLY A 160 5.83 31.52 12.45
C GLY A 160 4.94 31.93 11.28
N ILE A 161 5.50 31.81 10.08
CA ILE A 161 4.76 32.01 8.82
C ILE A 161 4.21 30.66 8.34
N SER A 162 2.99 30.66 7.80
CA SER A 162 2.41 29.48 7.15
C SER A 162 3.23 29.06 5.93
N LEU A 163 3.63 27.79 5.89
CA LEU A 163 4.41 27.22 4.78
C LEU A 163 3.53 26.75 3.61
N GLY A 164 2.19 26.75 3.80
CA GLY A 164 1.20 26.46 2.77
C GLY A 164 1.03 25.00 2.45
N ALA A 165 0.34 24.72 1.34
CA ALA A 165 0.00 23.39 0.87
C ALA A 165 0.47 23.16 -0.57
N LEU A 166 0.81 21.91 -0.89
CA LEU A 166 1.20 21.45 -2.22
C LEU A 166 0.27 20.33 -2.67
N ASN A 167 -0.18 20.38 -3.92
CA ASN A 167 -1.11 19.39 -4.47
C ASN A 167 -0.57 18.82 -5.77
N THR A 168 -0.85 17.53 -6.03
CA THR A 168 -0.53 16.86 -7.28
C THR A 168 -1.42 15.65 -7.52
N PHE A 169 -1.33 15.04 -8.72
CA PHE A 169 -2.09 13.85 -9.08
C PHE A 169 -1.16 12.74 -9.54
N GLY A 170 -1.35 11.54 -9.00
CA GLY A 170 -0.67 10.32 -9.40
C GLY A 170 -1.60 9.35 -10.12
N PHE A 171 -1.04 8.57 -11.04
CA PHE A 171 -1.73 7.49 -11.74
C PHE A 171 -1.06 6.17 -11.43
N ASP A 172 -1.89 5.18 -11.07
CA ASP A 172 -1.48 3.82 -10.77
C ASP A 172 -2.06 2.85 -11.80
N ILE A 173 -1.30 1.81 -12.15
CA ILE A 173 -1.76 0.67 -12.94
C ILE A 173 -1.37 -0.63 -12.25
N SER A 174 -2.23 -1.63 -12.33
CA SER A 174 -1.99 -2.92 -11.70
C SER A 174 -2.55 -4.09 -12.49
N PHE A 175 -2.00 -5.26 -12.24
CA PHE A 175 -2.37 -6.52 -12.87
C PHE A 175 -2.46 -7.61 -11.82
N LEU A 176 -3.38 -8.55 -12.03
CA LEU A 176 -3.51 -9.76 -11.23
C LEU A 176 -3.90 -10.91 -12.13
N GLY A 177 -3.15 -11.98 -12.06
CA GLY A 177 -3.44 -13.24 -12.74
C GLY A 177 -3.50 -14.39 -11.75
N SER A 178 -4.39 -15.36 -11.99
CA SER A 178 -4.42 -16.63 -11.27
C SER A 178 -4.38 -17.81 -12.21
N LEU A 179 -3.75 -18.88 -11.78
CA LEU A 179 -3.73 -20.18 -12.45
C LEU A 179 -4.16 -21.25 -11.45
N GLY A 180 -5.34 -21.80 -11.68
CA GLY A 180 -6.03 -22.61 -10.69
C GLY A 180 -6.27 -21.83 -9.41
N ASP A 181 -6.54 -22.57 -8.32
CA ASP A 181 -6.80 -21.96 -7.02
C ASP A 181 -5.53 -21.72 -6.20
N ARG A 182 -4.36 -22.12 -6.72
CA ARG A 182 -3.12 -22.23 -5.93
C ARG A 182 -2.00 -21.28 -6.33
N ILE A 183 -2.00 -20.73 -7.55
CA ILE A 183 -0.92 -19.89 -8.04
C ILE A 183 -1.49 -18.55 -8.48
N ARG A 184 -0.87 -17.47 -8.02
CA ARG A 184 -1.26 -16.12 -8.38
C ARG A 184 -0.04 -15.24 -8.61
N ALA A 185 -0.16 -14.31 -9.55
CA ALA A 185 0.87 -13.33 -9.85
C ALA A 185 0.25 -11.94 -9.85
N GLY A 186 0.88 -11.00 -9.19
CA GLY A 186 0.43 -9.62 -9.09
C GLY A 186 1.53 -8.64 -9.45
N ALA A 187 1.15 -7.51 -10.03
CA ALA A 187 2.05 -6.40 -10.29
C ALA A 187 1.30 -5.07 -10.13
N LYS A 188 2.00 -4.04 -9.64
CA LYS A 188 1.48 -2.67 -9.59
C LYS A 188 2.61 -1.69 -9.84
N ALA A 189 2.34 -0.68 -10.65
CA ALA A 189 3.16 0.49 -10.80
C ALA A 189 2.42 1.69 -10.24
N PHE A 190 3.06 2.40 -9.32
CA PHE A 190 2.53 3.58 -8.65
C PHE A 190 3.14 4.83 -9.27
N ASN A 191 2.34 5.90 -9.35
CA ASN A 191 2.79 7.21 -9.80
C ASN A 191 3.49 7.18 -11.17
N ILE A 192 2.93 6.46 -12.15
CA ILE A 192 3.54 6.26 -13.48
C ILE A 192 3.76 7.56 -14.24
N ASN A 193 3.05 8.62 -13.89
CA ASN A 193 3.17 9.96 -14.46
C ASN A 193 4.25 10.82 -13.80
N SER A 194 5.03 10.28 -12.84
CA SER A 194 6.07 11.03 -12.10
C SER A 194 5.56 12.38 -11.54
N PRO A 195 4.50 12.38 -10.72
CA PRO A 195 3.92 13.63 -10.26
C PRO A 195 4.91 14.43 -9.43
N SER A 196 4.88 15.75 -9.57
CA SER A 196 5.72 16.67 -8.81
C SER A 196 4.88 17.57 -7.92
N LEU A 197 5.40 17.83 -6.72
CA LEU A 197 4.87 18.76 -5.73
C LEU A 197 5.71 20.04 -5.75
N GLY A 198 5.08 21.21 -5.79
CA GLY A 198 5.75 22.50 -5.78
C GLY A 198 5.92 23.15 -7.16
N ASN A 199 6.65 24.26 -7.18
CA ASN A 199 6.89 25.06 -8.37
C ASN A 199 8.17 24.61 -9.09
N ALA A 200 8.34 25.01 -10.35
CA ALA A 200 9.45 24.59 -11.22
C ALA A 200 10.87 24.68 -10.61
N ASN A 201 11.09 25.61 -9.65
CA ASN A 201 12.40 25.81 -9.02
C ASN A 201 12.61 24.99 -7.74
N ASN A 202 11.52 24.46 -7.11
CA ASN A 202 11.56 23.74 -5.84
C ASN A 202 10.65 22.49 -5.89
N ALA A 203 10.51 21.89 -7.06
CA ALA A 203 9.65 20.73 -7.23
C ALA A 203 10.26 19.48 -6.58
N THR A 204 9.53 18.88 -5.66
CA THR A 204 9.81 17.53 -5.15
C THR A 204 8.95 16.53 -5.92
N ARG A 205 9.58 15.51 -6.52
CA ARG A 205 8.85 14.47 -7.24
C ARG A 205 8.38 13.41 -6.27
N LEU A 206 7.12 13.02 -6.38
CA LEU A 206 6.64 11.79 -5.74
C LEU A 206 7.30 10.59 -6.45
N PRO A 207 7.87 9.66 -5.68
CA PRO A 207 8.61 8.57 -6.29
C PRO A 207 7.68 7.62 -7.05
N GLN A 208 8.18 7.20 -8.20
CA GLN A 208 7.62 6.06 -8.91
C GLN A 208 8.01 4.79 -8.17
N ARG A 209 7.06 3.91 -7.98
CA ARG A 209 7.29 2.60 -7.36
C ARG A 209 6.75 1.50 -8.26
N ALA A 210 7.43 0.39 -8.28
CA ALA A 210 6.96 -0.83 -8.91
C ALA A 210 7.01 -1.98 -7.89
N GLN A 211 5.96 -2.77 -7.87
CA GLN A 211 5.86 -3.96 -7.05
C GLN A 211 5.41 -5.13 -7.92
N ILE A 212 6.11 -6.25 -7.82
CA ILE A 212 5.73 -7.51 -8.47
C ILE A 212 5.80 -8.63 -7.44
N GLY A 213 4.92 -9.60 -7.52
CA GLY A 213 4.92 -10.71 -6.58
C GLY A 213 4.19 -11.93 -7.08
N LEU A 214 4.44 -13.01 -6.36
CA LEU A 214 3.81 -14.31 -6.56
C LEU A 214 3.21 -14.77 -5.23
N ALA A 215 2.09 -15.45 -5.31
CA ALA A 215 1.47 -16.15 -4.20
C ALA A 215 1.24 -17.61 -4.58
N TYR A 216 1.55 -18.51 -3.67
CA TYR A 216 1.37 -19.94 -3.83
C TYR A 216 0.72 -20.56 -2.59
N SER A 217 -0.28 -21.39 -2.81
CA SER A 217 -0.96 -22.17 -1.79
C SER A 217 -0.51 -23.63 -1.85
N PRO A 218 0.48 -24.06 -1.04
CA PRO A 218 0.95 -25.45 -1.03
C PRO A 218 -0.12 -26.40 -0.49
N TYR A 219 -0.90 -25.96 0.47
CA TYR A 219 -1.99 -26.68 1.10
C TYR A 219 -3.21 -25.77 1.22
N ASP A 220 -4.39 -26.34 1.36
CA ASP A 220 -5.59 -25.59 1.67
C ASP A 220 -5.38 -24.77 2.96
N LEU A 221 -5.91 -23.55 2.98
CA LEU A 221 -5.79 -22.61 4.11
C LEU A 221 -4.39 -22.03 4.34
N VAL A 222 -3.39 -22.36 3.50
CA VAL A 222 -2.01 -21.84 3.61
C VAL A 222 -1.67 -21.06 2.36
N TRP A 223 -1.16 -19.84 2.55
CA TRP A 223 -0.59 -19.03 1.48
C TRP A 223 0.85 -18.62 1.81
N THR A 224 1.71 -18.74 0.83
CA THR A 224 3.06 -18.19 0.84
C THR A 224 3.18 -17.14 -0.25
N THR A 225 3.84 -16.04 0.05
CA THR A 225 4.00 -14.93 -0.89
C THR A 225 5.45 -14.48 -0.96
N VAL A 226 5.83 -14.00 -2.13
CA VAL A 226 7.09 -13.30 -2.34
C VAL A 226 6.84 -12.08 -3.20
N ALA A 227 7.50 -10.99 -2.91
CA ALA A 227 7.39 -9.76 -3.71
C ALA A 227 8.74 -9.03 -3.79
N LEU A 228 8.92 -8.32 -4.91
CA LEU A 228 9.99 -7.38 -5.13
C LEU A 228 9.37 -5.99 -5.22
N ASN A 229 9.89 -5.09 -4.42
CA ASN A 229 9.48 -3.70 -4.35
C ASN A 229 10.65 -2.82 -4.77
N LYS A 230 10.44 -1.94 -5.73
CA LYS A 230 11.41 -0.95 -6.19
C LYS A 230 10.78 0.43 -6.19
N SER A 231 11.35 1.34 -5.42
CA SER A 231 11.09 2.77 -5.51
C SER A 231 12.28 3.46 -6.17
N VAL A 232 12.01 4.49 -6.95
CA VAL A 232 13.07 5.28 -7.59
C VAL A 232 13.88 5.98 -6.50
N GLY A 233 15.20 5.90 -6.57
CA GLY A 233 16.10 6.45 -5.54
C GLY A 233 16.37 5.53 -4.34
N HIS A 234 15.68 4.40 -4.20
CA HIS A 234 15.85 3.46 -3.09
C HIS A 234 16.36 2.09 -3.54
N SER A 235 16.98 1.34 -2.63
CA SER A 235 17.37 -0.05 -2.88
C SER A 235 16.14 -0.93 -3.13
N THR A 236 16.31 -1.96 -3.97
CA THR A 236 15.25 -2.96 -4.18
C THR A 236 15.03 -3.73 -2.88
N ASN A 237 13.78 -3.83 -2.48
CA ASN A 237 13.35 -4.57 -1.31
C ASN A 237 12.73 -5.90 -1.76
N PHE A 238 13.20 -7.00 -1.17
CA PHE A 238 12.56 -8.30 -1.28
C PHE A 238 11.73 -8.53 -0.03
N SER A 239 10.50 -8.96 -0.20
CA SER A 239 9.61 -9.35 0.90
C SER A 239 9.03 -10.73 0.69
N SER A 240 8.80 -11.45 1.78
CA SER A 240 8.10 -12.73 1.78
C SER A 240 7.10 -12.78 2.93
N GLY A 241 6.02 -13.49 2.72
CA GLY A 241 4.94 -13.60 3.68
C GLY A 241 4.36 -15.00 3.73
N PHE A 242 3.74 -15.27 4.85
CA PHE A 242 3.04 -16.51 5.13
C PHE A 242 1.71 -16.18 5.80
N SER A 243 0.65 -16.84 5.37
CA SER A 243 -0.69 -16.73 5.95
C SER A 243 -1.26 -18.12 6.17
N TYR A 244 -1.78 -18.37 7.37
CA TYR A 244 -2.38 -19.64 7.75
C TYR A 244 -3.73 -19.42 8.44
N GLU A 245 -4.78 -19.95 7.83
CA GLU A 245 -6.11 -19.99 8.41
C GLU A 245 -6.22 -21.17 9.39
N ILE A 246 -5.99 -20.90 10.69
CA ILE A 246 -6.06 -21.92 11.75
C ILE A 246 -7.49 -22.45 11.89
N SER A 247 -8.46 -21.57 11.72
CA SER A 247 -9.88 -21.89 11.76
C SER A 247 -10.64 -20.90 10.88
N LYS A 248 -11.91 -21.19 10.57
CA LYS A 248 -12.81 -20.27 9.84
C LYS A 248 -12.95 -18.87 10.46
N ARG A 249 -12.36 -18.64 11.64
CA ARG A 249 -12.45 -17.38 12.37
C ARG A 249 -11.11 -16.74 12.66
N VAL A 250 -10.00 -17.44 12.47
CA VAL A 250 -8.67 -16.97 12.87
C VAL A 250 -7.66 -17.24 11.79
N VAL A 251 -7.00 -16.19 11.35
CA VAL A 251 -5.85 -16.26 10.44
C VAL A 251 -4.62 -15.70 11.13
N LEU A 252 -3.51 -16.43 11.07
CA LEU A 252 -2.20 -15.94 11.45
C LEU A 252 -1.41 -15.55 10.21
N ARG A 253 -0.63 -14.46 10.33
CA ARG A 253 0.25 -14.00 9.27
C ARG A 253 1.63 -13.70 9.84
N SER A 254 2.64 -13.91 9.02
CA SER A 254 4.00 -13.47 9.30
C SER A 254 4.70 -13.09 8.01
N GLY A 255 5.73 -12.28 8.13
CA GLY A 255 6.49 -11.84 6.98
C GLY A 255 7.87 -11.33 7.33
N MET A 256 8.69 -11.17 6.32
CA MET A 256 9.99 -10.54 6.43
C MET A 256 10.30 -9.75 5.17
N GLN A 257 11.10 -8.72 5.32
CA GLN A 257 11.62 -7.93 4.21
C GLN A 257 13.10 -7.61 4.39
N THR A 258 13.75 -7.35 3.28
CA THR A 258 15.13 -6.85 3.24
C THR A 258 15.14 -5.34 3.00
N SER A 259 16.26 -4.67 3.27
CA SER A 259 16.51 -3.27 2.88
C SER A 259 15.49 -2.24 3.40
N PRO A 260 15.32 -2.11 4.74
CA PRO A 260 16.03 -2.75 5.84
C PRO A 260 15.45 -4.11 6.22
N ASN A 261 16.24 -4.93 6.90
CA ASN A 261 15.75 -6.20 7.42
C ASN A 261 14.70 -5.96 8.52
N ARG A 262 13.48 -6.43 8.27
CA ARG A 262 12.33 -6.30 9.19
C ARG A 262 11.58 -7.61 9.23
N PHE A 263 11.05 -7.93 10.41
CA PHE A 263 10.14 -9.05 10.63
C PHE A 263 8.77 -8.50 11.00
N SER A 264 7.75 -9.14 10.51
CA SER A 264 6.37 -8.79 10.82
C SER A 264 5.56 -10.01 11.22
N SER A 265 4.54 -9.79 12.02
CA SER A 265 3.55 -10.82 12.36
C SER A 265 2.23 -10.16 12.75
N GLY A 266 1.17 -10.96 12.71
CA GLY A 266 -0.14 -10.49 13.09
C GLY A 266 -1.20 -11.58 12.99
N PHE A 267 -2.40 -11.20 13.35
CA PHE A 267 -3.56 -12.08 13.33
C PHE A 267 -4.80 -11.32 12.87
N GLU A 268 -5.79 -12.07 12.40
CA GLU A 268 -7.09 -11.57 12.00
C GLU A 268 -8.19 -12.45 12.55
N PHE A 269 -9.24 -11.81 13.05
CA PHE A 269 -10.46 -12.45 13.53
C PHE A 269 -11.65 -12.12 12.64
N TYR A 270 -12.40 -13.14 12.24
CA TYR A 270 -13.62 -13.02 11.44
C TYR A 270 -14.85 -13.18 12.32
N PHE A 271 -15.71 -12.15 12.35
CA PHE A 271 -16.98 -12.12 13.07
C PHE A 271 -18.12 -11.84 12.09
N LYS A 272 -18.70 -12.87 11.49
CA LYS A 272 -19.75 -12.72 10.47
C LYS A 272 -19.30 -11.80 9.32
N ASN A 273 -19.72 -10.54 9.36
CA ASN A 273 -19.43 -9.53 8.35
C ASN A 273 -18.31 -8.57 8.77
N ILE A 274 -17.77 -8.71 9.96
CA ILE A 274 -16.72 -7.83 10.50
C ILE A 274 -15.44 -8.63 10.66
N ASN A 275 -14.33 -8.09 10.16
CA ASN A 275 -13.00 -8.61 10.41
C ASN A 275 -12.22 -7.57 11.19
N VAL A 276 -11.46 -8.04 12.16
CA VAL A 276 -10.54 -7.22 12.94
C VAL A 276 -9.17 -7.83 12.83
N SER A 277 -8.20 -7.06 12.38
CA SER A 277 -6.82 -7.49 12.26
C SER A 277 -5.88 -6.60 13.04
N TYR A 278 -4.84 -7.21 13.56
CA TYR A 278 -3.73 -6.55 14.21
C TYR A 278 -2.42 -7.09 13.66
N GLY A 279 -1.48 -6.18 13.42
CA GLY A 279 -0.15 -6.53 12.95
C GLY A 279 0.90 -5.61 13.54
N PHE A 280 2.13 -6.11 13.57
CA PHE A 280 3.31 -5.33 13.92
C PHE A 280 4.47 -5.65 12.99
N ILE A 281 5.38 -4.70 12.87
CA ILE A 281 6.63 -4.86 12.12
C ILE A 281 7.80 -4.29 12.93
N THR A 282 8.91 -5.03 12.92
CA THR A 282 10.15 -4.61 13.60
C THR A 282 10.89 -3.58 12.74
N HIS A 283 11.81 -2.85 13.38
CA HIS A 283 12.77 -2.00 12.70
C HIS A 283 14.17 -2.23 13.31
N PRO A 284 15.27 -2.19 12.51
CA PRO A 284 16.62 -2.47 13.03
C PRO A 284 17.09 -1.55 14.17
N VAL A 285 16.58 -0.32 14.21
CA VAL A 285 17.02 0.71 15.15
C VAL A 285 15.87 1.30 15.96
N MET A 286 14.70 1.49 15.32
CA MET A 286 13.54 2.12 15.93
C MET A 286 12.64 1.09 16.64
N PRO A 287 11.77 1.52 17.57
CA PRO A 287 10.73 0.65 18.14
C PRO A 287 9.80 0.05 17.08
N LEU A 288 8.95 -0.88 17.52
CA LEU A 288 7.97 -1.54 16.68
C LEU A 288 6.95 -0.54 16.11
N SER A 289 6.50 -0.78 14.88
CA SER A 289 5.29 -0.15 14.34
C SER A 289 4.11 -1.11 14.48
N HIS A 290 2.96 -0.59 14.86
CA HIS A 290 1.74 -1.35 15.12
C HIS A 290 0.60 -0.83 14.26
N GLN A 291 -0.23 -1.74 13.76
CA GLN A 291 -1.41 -1.38 12.98
C GLN A 291 -2.60 -2.22 13.41
N ILE A 292 -3.74 -1.57 13.57
CA ILE A 292 -5.04 -2.21 13.74
C ILE A 292 -5.94 -1.86 12.56
N SER A 293 -6.70 -2.83 12.08
CA SER A 293 -7.61 -2.64 10.95
C SER A 293 -8.96 -3.29 11.20
N PHE A 294 -9.97 -2.66 10.64
CA PHE A 294 -11.36 -3.09 10.65
C PHE A 294 -11.87 -3.21 9.23
N GLU A 295 -12.63 -4.25 8.97
CA GLU A 295 -13.27 -4.51 7.69
C GLU A 295 -14.73 -4.87 7.92
N LEU A 296 -15.62 -4.28 7.11
CA LEU A 296 -17.04 -4.60 7.09
C LEU A 296 -17.42 -5.05 5.69
N ASN A 297 -17.87 -6.30 5.56
CA ASN A 297 -18.31 -6.92 4.31
C ASN A 297 -19.84 -7.08 4.32
N ARG A 298 -20.52 -6.56 3.27
CA ARG A 298 -21.99 -6.61 3.12
C ARG A 298 -22.41 -7.13 1.74
#